data_a1db91a719359cef81180d81cb841954
#
_entry.id   a1db91a719359cef81180d81cb841954
#
_cell.length_a   1.000
_cell.length_b   1.000
_cell.length_c   1.000
_cell.angle_alpha   90.00
_cell.angle_beta   90.00
_cell.angle_gamma   90.00
#
_symmetry.space_group_name_H-M   'P 1'
#
loop_
_entity.id
_entity.type
_entity.pdbx_description
1 polymer ?
#
loop_
_entity_poly.entity_id
_entity_poly.type
_entity_poly.pdbx_seq_one_letter_code
_entity_poly.pdbx_strand_id
1 'polypeptide(L)'
;NEGGKEELESIPGLVPTEEVVYAPLYRNPKRIFGIGLNYADHAKDIGNAAPTGFPGSFFKMADTLIGPNDDILLPKLKEAQKTTAEAELGIIMGRDCRDVPEEEWESAIVGYTTILDMTEESILKGNDFVPGNPRYLTIVKNFPTFFSFGPQLVTPDEVPDVLKLEVQSVHN
;
A
#
# COMPACT_ATOMS: atom_id res chain seq x y z
N ASN A 1 -15.56 22.34 8.67
CA ASN A 1 -16.53 23.41 8.34
C ASN A 1 -17.93 22.84 8.53
N GLU A 2 -18.63 23.24 9.63
CA GLU A 2 -19.99 22.76 9.94
C GLU A 2 -21.00 23.14 8.83
N GLY A 3 -20.80 24.27 8.13
CA GLY A 3 -21.68 24.69 7.03
C GLY A 3 -21.61 23.81 5.79
N GLY A 4 -20.50 23.12 5.53
CA GLY A 4 -20.38 22.20 4.40
C GLY A 4 -21.15 20.90 4.57
N LYS A 5 -21.38 20.45 5.80
CA LYS A 5 -22.12 19.22 6.08
C LYS A 5 -23.62 19.37 5.80
N GLU A 6 -24.23 20.46 6.29
CA GLU A 6 -25.65 20.75 6.04
C GLU A 6 -25.93 20.95 4.54
N GLU A 7 -25.01 21.59 3.82
CA GLU A 7 -25.13 21.80 2.38
C GLU A 7 -25.04 20.46 1.61
N LEU A 8 -24.14 19.57 2.01
CA LEU A 8 -24.03 18.23 1.44
C LEU A 8 -25.27 17.37 1.70
N GLU A 9 -25.79 17.38 2.93
CA GLU A 9 -27.01 16.63 3.30
C GLU A 9 -28.26 17.09 2.54
N SER A 10 -28.24 18.31 1.96
CA SER A 10 -29.31 18.82 1.13
C SER A 10 -29.28 18.39 -0.33
N ILE A 11 -28.20 17.73 -0.78
CA ILE A 11 -28.04 17.27 -2.16
C ILE A 11 -28.93 16.03 -2.39
N PRO A 12 -29.87 16.08 -3.36
CA PRO A 12 -30.71 14.91 -3.65
C PRO A 12 -29.88 13.77 -4.28
N GLY A 13 -30.17 12.55 -3.87
CA GLY A 13 -29.52 11.36 -4.42
C GLY A 13 -28.21 10.95 -3.74
N LEU A 14 -27.94 11.47 -2.53
CA LEU A 14 -26.87 10.95 -1.69
C LEU A 14 -27.10 9.47 -1.37
N VAL A 15 -26.04 8.69 -1.46
CA VAL A 15 -26.03 7.28 -1.07
C VAL A 15 -25.36 7.17 0.31
N PRO A 16 -25.99 6.50 1.29
CA PRO A 16 -25.36 6.22 2.57
C PRO A 16 -24.00 5.50 2.39
N THR A 17 -23.03 5.86 3.20
CA THR A 17 -21.66 5.32 3.07
C THR A 17 -21.62 3.79 3.22
N GLU A 18 -22.51 3.24 4.05
CA GLU A 18 -22.68 1.80 4.25
C GLU A 18 -23.23 1.03 3.04
N GLU A 19 -23.86 1.74 2.10
CA GLU A 19 -24.37 1.16 0.86
C GLU A 19 -23.36 1.24 -0.29
N VAL A 20 -22.21 1.92 -0.08
CA VAL A 20 -21.19 2.11 -1.11
C VAL A 20 -20.26 0.92 -1.16
N VAL A 21 -20.12 0.32 -2.33
CA VAL A 21 -19.07 -0.68 -2.61
C VAL A 21 -17.87 0.05 -3.22
N TYR A 22 -16.80 0.12 -2.47
CA TYR A 22 -15.59 0.79 -2.90
C TYR A 22 -14.78 -0.09 -3.86
N ALA A 23 -14.41 0.46 -5.00
CA ALA A 23 -13.39 -0.10 -5.86
C ALA A 23 -12.00 0.43 -5.45
N PRO A 24 -10.90 -0.16 -5.93
CA PRO A 24 -9.59 0.44 -5.77
C PRO A 24 -9.57 1.84 -6.42
N LEU A 25 -8.83 2.78 -5.84
CA LEU A 25 -8.75 4.17 -6.32
C LEU A 25 -8.35 4.27 -7.79
N TYR A 26 -7.46 3.40 -8.24
CA TYR A 26 -7.04 3.25 -9.64
C TYR A 26 -7.07 1.79 -10.05
N ARG A 27 -7.69 1.49 -11.17
CA ARG A 27 -7.74 0.12 -11.72
C ARG A 27 -6.51 -0.25 -12.55
N ASN A 28 -5.90 0.73 -13.19
CA ASN A 28 -4.77 0.54 -14.10
C ASN A 28 -3.66 1.56 -13.81
N PRO A 29 -3.00 1.50 -12.65
CA PRO A 29 -1.85 2.36 -12.39
C PRO A 29 -0.71 2.01 -13.34
N LYS A 30 0.03 3.01 -13.82
CA LYS A 30 1.21 2.78 -14.66
C LYS A 30 2.29 1.98 -13.95
N ARG A 31 2.45 2.21 -12.65
CA ARG A 31 3.42 1.52 -11.77
C ARG A 31 2.91 1.50 -10.36
N ILE A 32 3.17 0.40 -9.67
CA ILE A 32 3.05 0.28 -8.22
C ILE A 32 4.45 -0.07 -7.73
N PHE A 33 5.03 0.86 -6.98
CA PHE A 33 6.41 0.75 -6.51
C PHE A 33 6.40 0.72 -4.98
N GLY A 34 6.88 -0.36 -4.38
CA GLY A 34 7.00 -0.52 -2.95
C GLY A 34 8.44 -0.31 -2.48
N ILE A 35 8.59 0.32 -1.31
CA ILE A 35 9.86 0.48 -0.62
C ILE A 35 9.86 -0.49 0.56
N GLY A 36 10.84 -1.38 0.59
CA GLY A 36 10.99 -2.37 1.64
C GLY A 36 11.82 -1.87 2.82
N LEU A 37 11.46 -2.33 4.03
CA LEU A 37 12.17 -2.01 5.28
C LEU A 37 12.23 -0.51 5.59
N ASN A 38 11.23 0.24 5.17
CA ASN A 38 11.20 1.69 5.34
C ASN A 38 10.90 2.12 6.80
N TYR A 39 10.22 1.28 7.56
CA TYR A 39 9.92 1.52 8.98
C TYR A 39 10.99 0.87 9.86
N ALA A 40 11.70 1.68 10.64
CA ALA A 40 12.83 1.23 11.46
C ALA A 40 12.42 0.16 12.49
N ASP A 41 11.26 0.31 13.12
CA ASP A 41 10.74 -0.66 14.09
C ASP A 41 10.40 -1.98 13.41
N HIS A 42 9.71 -1.96 12.29
CA HIS A 42 9.44 -3.17 11.52
C HIS A 42 10.73 -3.88 11.07
N ALA A 43 11.72 -3.15 10.59
CA ALA A 43 13.01 -3.73 10.21
C ALA A 43 13.67 -4.45 11.40
N LYS A 44 13.61 -3.87 12.60
CA LYS A 44 14.14 -4.45 13.84
C LYS A 44 13.38 -5.70 14.25
N ASP A 45 12.05 -5.71 14.16
CA ASP A 45 11.19 -6.85 14.53
C ASP A 45 11.50 -8.11 13.71
N ILE A 46 11.89 -7.93 12.45
CA ILE A 46 12.30 -9.04 11.58
C ILE A 46 13.82 -9.30 11.57
N GLY A 47 14.55 -8.73 12.55
CA GLY A 47 15.98 -8.93 12.72
C GLY A 47 16.85 -8.24 11.68
N ASN A 48 16.37 -7.16 11.06
CA ASN A 48 17.09 -6.36 10.07
C ASN A 48 17.25 -4.91 10.56
N ALA A 49 18.01 -4.13 9.79
CA ALA A 49 18.12 -2.69 9.96
C ALA A 49 17.49 -1.98 8.76
N ALA A 50 16.87 -0.83 8.99
CA ALA A 50 16.43 0.02 7.89
C ALA A 50 17.64 0.45 7.05
N PRO A 51 17.52 0.45 5.70
CA PRO A 51 18.59 0.90 4.82
C PRO A 51 18.99 2.36 5.13
N THR A 52 20.28 2.61 5.17
CA THR A 52 20.83 3.99 5.33
C THR A 52 21.27 4.59 3.99
N GLY A 53 21.19 3.83 2.93
CA GLY A 53 21.51 4.23 1.57
C GLY A 53 20.31 4.05 0.65
N PHE A 54 20.54 3.50 -0.54
CA PHE A 54 19.47 3.27 -1.50
C PHE A 54 18.45 2.25 -0.94
N PRO A 55 17.14 2.55 -0.93
CA PRO A 55 16.14 1.67 -0.34
C PRO A 55 15.96 0.39 -1.14
N GLY A 56 15.73 -0.71 -0.43
CA GLY A 56 15.19 -1.93 -1.04
C GLY A 56 13.83 -1.65 -1.67
N SER A 57 13.57 -2.18 -2.85
CA SER A 57 12.35 -1.89 -3.57
C SER A 57 11.83 -3.07 -4.36
N PHE A 58 10.56 -3.04 -4.70
CA PHE A 58 9.88 -4.04 -5.52
C PHE A 58 8.73 -3.41 -6.30
N PHE A 59 8.23 -4.12 -7.29
CA PHE A 59 7.01 -3.75 -8.01
C PHE A 59 5.87 -4.68 -7.63
N LYS A 60 4.66 -4.12 -7.58
CA LYS A 60 3.43 -4.89 -7.60
C LYS A 60 2.75 -4.74 -8.95
N MET A 61 2.11 -5.80 -9.38
CA MET A 61 1.40 -5.84 -10.66
C MET A 61 -0.03 -5.36 -10.49
N ALA A 62 -0.61 -4.80 -11.56
CA ALA A 62 -1.96 -4.25 -11.51
C ALA A 62 -3.06 -5.32 -11.27
N ASP A 63 -2.79 -6.58 -11.56
CA ASP A 63 -3.69 -7.71 -11.30
C ASP A 63 -3.77 -8.13 -9.83
N THR A 64 -2.90 -7.56 -8.98
CA THR A 64 -2.99 -7.73 -7.51
C THR A 64 -4.01 -6.80 -6.87
N LEU A 65 -4.47 -5.77 -7.58
CA LEU A 65 -5.32 -4.71 -7.04
C LEU A 65 -6.72 -5.20 -6.70
N ILE A 66 -7.13 -4.87 -5.49
CA ILE A 66 -8.50 -4.99 -5.00
C ILE A 66 -8.92 -3.71 -4.28
N GLY A 67 -10.22 -3.50 -4.15
CA GLY A 67 -10.77 -2.43 -3.33
C GLY A 67 -10.76 -2.75 -1.85
N PRO A 68 -11.04 -1.76 -1.00
CA PRO A 68 -11.31 -2.00 0.41
C PRO A 68 -12.53 -2.92 0.57
N ASN A 69 -12.44 -3.85 1.50
CA ASN A 69 -13.44 -4.88 1.79
C ASN A 69 -13.61 -5.98 0.72
N ASP A 70 -12.80 -5.98 -0.34
CA ASP A 70 -12.73 -7.14 -1.22
C ASP A 70 -11.97 -8.29 -0.54
N ASP A 71 -12.31 -9.54 -0.90
CA ASP A 71 -11.69 -10.72 -0.34
C ASP A 71 -10.23 -10.87 -0.78
N ILE A 72 -9.33 -11.11 0.17
CA ILE A 72 -7.96 -11.51 -0.10
C ILE A 72 -7.90 -13.03 -0.27
N LEU A 73 -7.51 -13.47 -1.47
CA LEU A 73 -7.42 -14.88 -1.81
C LEU A 73 -6.03 -15.42 -1.44
N LEU A 74 -5.99 -16.28 -0.42
CA LEU A 74 -4.74 -16.93 -0.03
C LEU A 74 -4.28 -17.93 -1.10
N PRO A 75 -2.97 -17.98 -1.40
CA PRO A 75 -2.42 -18.89 -2.39
C PRO A 75 -2.69 -20.35 -2.01
N LYS A 76 -3.20 -21.16 -2.96
CA LYS A 76 -3.43 -22.60 -2.78
C LYS A 76 -2.17 -23.40 -3.12
N LEU A 77 -1.03 -23.04 -2.58
CA LEU A 77 0.25 -23.69 -2.76
C LEU A 77 0.66 -24.43 -1.49
N LYS A 78 1.28 -25.57 -1.61
CA LYS A 78 1.79 -26.35 -0.47
C LYS A 78 2.81 -25.53 0.35
N GLU A 79 3.57 -24.72 -0.32
CA GLU A 79 4.62 -23.87 0.22
C GLU A 79 4.08 -22.59 0.87
N ALA A 80 2.85 -22.18 0.53
CA ALA A 80 2.22 -20.98 1.06
C ALA A 80 1.52 -21.29 2.39
N GLN A 81 2.18 -21.02 3.50
CA GLN A 81 1.71 -21.36 4.84
C GLN A 81 1.64 -20.15 5.78
N LYS A 82 2.21 -19.01 5.38
CA LYS A 82 2.24 -17.80 6.19
C LYS A 82 2.11 -16.57 5.32
N THR A 83 0.88 -16.13 5.12
CA THR A 83 0.58 -14.84 4.47
C THR A 83 0.43 -13.77 5.55
N THR A 84 1.11 -12.66 5.40
CA THR A 84 1.04 -11.49 6.29
C THR A 84 0.45 -10.29 5.59
N ALA A 85 -0.19 -9.43 6.38
CA ALA A 85 -0.77 -8.17 5.96
C ALA A 85 0.08 -7.02 6.51
N GLU A 86 0.69 -6.26 5.63
CA GLU A 86 1.53 -5.12 5.97
C GLU A 86 0.73 -3.83 5.73
N ALA A 87 0.42 -3.10 6.82
CA ALA A 87 -0.23 -1.80 6.72
C ALA A 87 0.78 -0.76 6.24
N GLU A 88 0.44 -0.04 5.18
CA GLU A 88 1.35 0.86 4.50
C GLU A 88 0.71 2.21 4.18
N LEU A 89 1.54 3.25 4.11
CA LEU A 89 1.16 4.53 3.54
C LEU A 89 1.33 4.49 2.02
N GLY A 90 0.23 4.66 1.31
CA GLY A 90 0.25 4.84 -0.13
C GLY A 90 0.45 6.30 -0.52
N ILE A 91 1.42 6.57 -1.39
CA ILE A 91 1.69 7.88 -1.95
C ILE A 91 1.31 7.87 -3.43
N ILE A 92 0.39 8.75 -3.81
CA ILE A 92 -0.11 8.84 -5.18
C ILE A 92 0.63 9.97 -5.91
N MET A 93 1.33 9.60 -6.97
CA MET A 93 2.01 10.57 -7.82
C MET A 93 1.01 11.27 -8.75
N GLY A 94 0.99 12.59 -8.71
CA GLY A 94 0.04 13.42 -9.47
C GLY A 94 0.49 13.72 -10.90
N ARG A 95 1.74 13.41 -11.25
CA ARG A 95 2.32 13.65 -12.58
C ARG A 95 3.42 12.64 -12.89
N ASP A 96 3.81 12.54 -14.15
CA ASP A 96 5.02 11.83 -14.52
C ASP A 96 6.24 12.58 -13.96
N CYS A 97 7.10 11.86 -13.25
CA CYS A 97 8.25 12.42 -12.55
C CYS A 97 9.56 11.86 -13.11
N ARG A 98 10.52 12.75 -13.28
CA ARG A 98 11.88 12.41 -13.63
C ARG A 98 12.82 13.46 -13.03
N ASP A 99 13.86 13.03 -12.35
CA ASP A 99 14.91 13.90 -11.79
C ASP A 99 14.34 15.06 -10.95
N VAL A 100 13.29 14.76 -10.13
CA VAL A 100 12.70 15.74 -9.22
C VAL A 100 13.68 15.98 -8.08
N PRO A 101 14.07 17.23 -7.79
CA PRO A 101 14.90 17.55 -6.65
C PRO A 101 14.26 17.12 -5.33
N GLU A 102 15.07 16.72 -4.35
CA GLU A 102 14.57 16.26 -3.05
C GLU A 102 13.68 17.33 -2.38
N GLU A 103 14.06 18.57 -2.45
CA GLU A 103 13.31 19.71 -1.89
C GLU A 103 11.98 19.99 -2.58
N GLU A 104 11.73 19.42 -3.76
CA GLU A 104 10.50 19.59 -4.56
C GLU A 104 9.58 18.36 -4.53
N TRP A 105 9.88 17.36 -3.72
CA TRP A 105 9.14 16.09 -3.73
C TRP A 105 7.62 16.24 -3.52
N GLU A 106 7.19 17.18 -2.67
CA GLU A 106 5.76 17.44 -2.41
C GLU A 106 5.01 17.85 -3.67
N SER A 107 5.67 18.57 -4.58
CA SER A 107 5.08 19.01 -5.85
C SER A 107 4.67 17.87 -6.79
N ALA A 108 5.19 16.68 -6.54
CA ALA A 108 4.91 15.49 -7.33
C ALA A 108 3.73 14.67 -6.81
N ILE A 109 3.28 14.94 -5.58
CA ILE A 109 2.25 14.15 -4.90
C ILE A 109 0.87 14.78 -5.09
N VAL A 110 -0.13 13.96 -5.40
CA VAL A 110 -1.53 14.38 -5.45
C VAL A 110 -2.28 13.99 -4.19
N GLY A 111 -1.82 12.97 -3.48
CA GLY A 111 -2.43 12.56 -2.22
C GLY A 111 -1.87 11.30 -1.63
N TYR A 112 -2.45 10.95 -0.50
CA TYR A 112 -2.13 9.80 0.32
C TYR A 112 -3.34 8.88 0.44
N THR A 113 -3.07 7.61 0.69
CA THR A 113 -4.12 6.61 0.93
C THR A 113 -3.60 5.50 1.82
N THR A 114 -4.49 4.66 2.30
CA THR A 114 -4.12 3.44 3.02
C THR A 114 -3.90 2.29 2.04
N ILE A 115 -2.92 1.46 2.35
CA ILE A 115 -2.55 0.26 1.61
C ILE A 115 -2.50 -0.91 2.57
N LEU A 116 -2.96 -2.07 2.08
CA LEU A 116 -2.64 -3.36 2.68
C LEU A 116 -1.79 -4.13 1.67
N ASP A 117 -0.49 -4.22 1.96
CA ASP A 117 0.47 -4.94 1.13
C ASP A 117 0.64 -6.36 1.65
N MET A 118 0.11 -7.34 0.92
CA MET A 118 0.17 -8.74 1.32
C MET A 118 1.47 -9.40 0.89
N THR A 119 1.98 -10.25 1.77
CA THR A 119 3.22 -11.02 1.52
C THR A 119 3.05 -12.48 1.91
N GLU A 120 3.46 -13.40 1.06
CA GLU A 120 3.58 -14.81 1.42
C GLU A 120 5.00 -15.09 1.95
N GLU A 121 5.17 -15.00 3.27
CA GLU A 121 6.49 -15.09 3.91
C GLU A 121 7.14 -16.47 3.86
N SER A 122 6.34 -17.55 3.77
CA SER A 122 6.91 -18.90 3.72
C SER A 122 7.74 -19.11 2.47
N ILE A 123 7.32 -18.50 1.35
CA ILE A 123 8.03 -18.56 0.08
C ILE A 123 9.13 -17.49 0.01
N LEU A 124 8.94 -16.34 0.70
CA LEU A 124 9.86 -15.21 0.65
C LEU A 124 11.31 -15.61 0.95
N LYS A 125 11.52 -16.50 1.88
CA LYS A 125 12.85 -16.93 2.33
C LYS A 125 13.49 -17.95 1.40
N GLY A 126 12.76 -18.47 0.44
CA GLY A 126 13.22 -19.25 -0.72
C GLY A 126 14.24 -20.35 -0.45
N ASN A 127 14.12 -21.00 0.68
CA ASN A 127 15.21 -21.76 1.30
C ASN A 127 15.54 -23.08 0.61
N ASP A 128 14.59 -23.71 -0.10
CA ASP A 128 14.79 -25.06 -0.59
C ASP A 128 15.06 -25.15 -2.11
N PHE A 129 14.67 -24.13 -2.87
CA PHE A 129 14.80 -24.16 -4.33
C PHE A 129 16.16 -23.68 -4.85
N VAL A 130 16.73 -22.65 -4.22
CA VAL A 130 18.06 -22.13 -4.58
C VAL A 130 18.75 -21.63 -3.31
N PRO A 131 19.66 -22.41 -2.72
CA PRO A 131 20.45 -21.98 -1.56
C PRO A 131 21.15 -20.64 -1.84
N GLY A 132 21.02 -19.68 -0.94
CA GLY A 132 21.60 -18.34 -1.08
C GLY A 132 20.84 -17.39 -2.01
N ASN A 133 19.68 -17.79 -2.53
CA ASN A 133 18.87 -16.89 -3.33
C ASN A 133 18.31 -15.74 -2.45
N PRO A 134 18.43 -14.51 -2.93
CA PRO A 134 17.74 -13.40 -2.33
C PRO A 134 16.21 -13.58 -2.46
N ARG A 135 15.50 -12.84 -1.66
CA ARG A 135 14.05 -12.86 -1.52
C ARG A 135 13.27 -12.90 -2.84
N TYR A 136 12.29 -13.79 -2.95
CA TYR A 136 11.38 -13.88 -4.10
C TYR A 136 10.29 -12.80 -4.09
N LEU A 137 10.63 -11.54 -3.89
CA LEU A 137 9.67 -10.44 -3.77
C LEU A 137 8.70 -10.35 -4.95
N THR A 138 9.18 -10.60 -6.16
CA THR A 138 8.34 -10.59 -7.36
C THR A 138 7.22 -11.62 -7.32
N ILE A 139 7.41 -12.74 -6.65
CA ILE A 139 6.39 -13.79 -6.52
C ILE A 139 5.50 -13.51 -5.32
N VAL A 140 6.11 -13.40 -4.14
CA VAL A 140 5.38 -13.39 -2.87
C VAL A 140 4.54 -12.14 -2.63
N LYS A 141 4.84 -11.06 -3.30
CA LYS A 141 4.12 -9.79 -3.29
C LYS A 141 3.07 -9.68 -4.41
N ASN A 142 3.01 -10.63 -5.34
CA ASN A 142 2.21 -10.50 -6.57
C ASN A 142 1.21 -11.65 -6.80
N PHE A 143 0.74 -12.32 -5.76
CA PHE A 143 -0.43 -13.15 -5.90
C PHE A 143 -1.67 -12.28 -6.17
N PRO A 144 -2.66 -12.76 -6.94
CA PRO A 144 -3.91 -12.04 -7.15
C PRO A 144 -4.52 -11.61 -5.82
N THR A 145 -5.08 -10.40 -5.76
CA THR A 145 -5.70 -9.78 -4.57
C THR A 145 -4.73 -9.31 -3.47
N PHE A 146 -3.43 -9.38 -3.68
CA PHE A 146 -2.42 -9.06 -2.67
C PHE A 146 -2.13 -7.56 -2.51
N PHE A 147 -3.02 -6.69 -3.00
CA PHE A 147 -2.86 -5.25 -2.84
C PHE A 147 -4.21 -4.55 -2.69
N SER A 148 -4.67 -4.38 -1.46
CA SER A 148 -5.85 -3.57 -1.16
C SER A 148 -5.46 -2.09 -1.06
N PHE A 149 -6.26 -1.22 -1.69
CA PHE A 149 -5.85 0.13 -2.00
C PHE A 149 -7.04 1.10 -1.98
N GLY A 150 -7.02 2.03 -1.07
CA GLY A 150 -8.08 2.99 -0.85
C GLY A 150 -8.70 2.87 0.55
N PRO A 151 -9.93 3.35 0.77
CA PRO A 151 -10.93 3.86 -0.19
C PRO A 151 -10.75 5.31 -0.59
N GLN A 152 -10.04 6.10 0.22
CA GLN A 152 -9.97 7.55 0.09
C GLN A 152 -8.61 7.98 -0.42
N LEU A 153 -8.60 9.05 -1.20
CA LEU A 153 -7.42 9.84 -1.49
C LEU A 153 -7.49 11.11 -0.65
N VAL A 154 -6.52 11.30 0.24
CA VAL A 154 -6.40 12.47 1.10
C VAL A 154 -5.35 13.40 0.50
N THR A 155 -5.71 14.64 0.25
CA THR A 155 -4.80 15.62 -0.38
C THR A 155 -3.76 16.16 0.61
N PRO A 156 -2.59 16.63 0.14
CA PRO A 156 -1.51 17.08 1.02
C PRO A 156 -1.87 18.22 1.97
N ASP A 157 -2.84 19.08 1.61
CA ASP A 157 -3.33 20.17 2.45
C ASP A 157 -4.08 19.66 3.70
N GLU A 158 -4.60 18.43 3.65
CA GLU A 158 -5.22 17.77 4.81
C GLU A 158 -4.20 17.01 5.69
N VAL A 159 -2.97 16.83 5.20
CA VAL A 159 -1.89 16.13 5.90
C VAL A 159 -0.71 17.08 6.08
N PRO A 160 -0.72 17.94 7.11
CA PRO A 160 0.28 18.99 7.27
C PRO A 160 1.69 18.49 7.55
N ASP A 161 1.84 17.26 8.01
CA ASP A 161 3.13 16.61 8.26
C ASP A 161 2.99 15.09 8.12
N VAL A 162 3.36 14.59 6.96
CA VAL A 162 3.27 13.15 6.64
C VAL A 162 4.15 12.29 7.54
N LEU A 163 5.24 12.84 8.09
CA LEU A 163 6.17 12.12 8.96
C LEU A 163 5.59 11.87 10.37
N LYS A 164 4.48 12.52 10.71
CA LYS A 164 3.76 12.31 11.97
C LYS A 164 2.56 11.38 11.87
N LEU A 165 2.30 10.84 10.69
CA LEU A 165 1.23 9.85 10.53
C LEU A 165 1.60 8.56 11.25
N GLU A 166 0.64 8.02 11.99
CA GLU A 166 0.74 6.68 12.56
C GLU A 166 0.11 5.67 11.58
N VAL A 167 0.83 4.60 11.29
CA VAL A 167 0.34 3.48 10.48
C VAL A 167 0.17 2.27 11.38
N GLN A 168 -1.06 1.74 11.41
CA GLN A 168 -1.39 0.61 12.26
C GLN A 168 -2.13 -0.47 11.47
N SER A 169 -1.79 -1.74 11.73
CA SER A 169 -2.55 -2.89 11.29
C SER A 169 -3.38 -3.42 12.46
N VAL A 170 -4.69 -3.56 12.24
CA VAL A 170 -5.59 -4.12 13.25
C VAL A 170 -6.15 -5.44 12.72
N HIS A 171 -5.95 -6.50 13.48
CA HIS A 171 -6.45 -7.82 13.17
C HIS A 171 -7.31 -8.32 14.33
N ASN A 172 -8.50 -8.88 14.02
CA ASN A 172 -9.46 -9.37 15.01
C ASN A 172 -8.92 -10.57 15.76
#